data_1c43b4a6a1feea1ce7fda6923d56a4dc
#
_entry.id   1c43b4a6a1feea1ce7fda6923d56a4dc
#
_cell.length_a   1.000
_cell.length_b   1.000
_cell.length_c   1.000
_cell.angle_alpha   90.00
_cell.angle_beta   90.00
_cell.angle_gamma   90.00
#
_symmetry.space_group_name_H-M   'P 1'
#
loop_
_entity.id
_entity.type
_entity.pdbx_description
1 polymer ?
#
loop_
_entity_poly.entity_id
_entity_poly.type
_entity_poly.pdbx_seq_one_letter_code
_entity_poly.pdbx_strand_id
1 'polypeptide(L)'
;MIPVNKLTLNKSDARAVYNSINKNWISSAGPHVKKFEKKFAQIIDKKYCSSVSNGTAALEIALKTINLKKGDQVIIPNFTIISNAMAVIKQNATPVPVDCDLTTWNMKIDELEQKITKKTKAIIATHIYGYPIEIDIIKKICLKKKLYLIEDAAEMLGHKYKGKYCGYYGDISTFSLYANKHITTGEGGLILTNNKKFYNKFNDYRNLCFGKKNRFNHEEIAWNYRFTNIQASLGLNQLGRLKSIILKKKKIG
;
A
#
# COMPACT_ATOMS: atom_id res chain seq x y z
N MET A 1 19.57 25.39 7.02
CA MET A 1 19.55 24.04 6.41
C MET A 1 18.19 23.82 5.76
N ILE A 2 18.14 23.41 4.50
CA ILE A 2 16.90 23.08 3.79
C ILE A 2 16.62 21.59 4.05
N PRO A 3 15.49 21.23 4.70
CA PRO A 3 15.17 19.83 4.98
C PRO A 3 14.76 19.11 3.68
N VAL A 4 15.12 17.84 3.52
CA VAL A 4 14.73 16.98 2.39
C VAL A 4 13.22 16.85 2.28
N ASN A 5 12.50 16.85 3.40
CA ASN A 5 11.05 16.85 3.43
C ASN A 5 10.53 17.71 4.60
N LYS A 6 9.44 18.43 4.36
CA LYS A 6 8.71 19.17 5.40
C LYS A 6 7.25 18.75 5.40
N LEU A 7 6.76 18.36 6.57
CA LEU A 7 5.36 17.98 6.77
C LEU A 7 4.44 19.19 6.52
N THR A 8 3.27 18.92 5.93
CA THR A 8 2.23 19.94 5.67
C THR A 8 1.09 19.90 6.68
N LEU A 9 1.43 19.59 7.94
CA LEU A 9 0.46 19.59 9.04
C LEU A 9 0.04 21.02 9.41
N ASN A 10 -1.19 21.15 9.90
CA ASN A 10 -1.75 22.42 10.34
C ASN A 10 -2.66 22.27 11.58
N LYS A 11 -3.22 23.39 12.07
CA LYS A 11 -4.09 23.41 13.24
C LYS A 11 -5.34 22.51 13.10
N SER A 12 -5.87 22.31 11.88
CA SER A 12 -7.03 21.44 11.69
C SER A 12 -6.68 19.96 11.88
N ASP A 13 -5.45 19.56 11.57
CA ASP A 13 -4.94 18.21 11.80
C ASP A 13 -4.84 17.93 13.31
N ALA A 14 -4.28 18.88 14.06
CA ALA A 14 -4.20 18.79 15.51
C ALA A 14 -5.61 18.71 16.15
N ARG A 15 -6.57 19.53 15.67
CA ARG A 15 -7.96 19.50 16.14
C ARG A 15 -8.65 18.16 15.86
N ALA A 16 -8.39 17.53 14.69
CA ALA A 16 -8.95 16.22 14.35
C ALA A 16 -8.51 15.14 15.34
N VAL A 17 -7.21 15.12 15.69
CA VAL A 17 -6.63 14.21 16.68
C VAL A 17 -7.19 14.50 18.07
N TYR A 18 -7.18 15.77 18.50
CA TYR A 18 -7.75 16.20 19.79
C TYR A 18 -9.20 15.72 19.94
N ASN A 19 -10.04 15.92 18.93
CA ASN A 19 -11.44 15.48 18.96
C ASN A 19 -11.60 13.95 19.09
N SER A 20 -10.68 13.17 18.50
CA SER A 20 -10.69 11.71 18.67
C SER A 20 -10.37 11.32 20.10
N ILE A 21 -9.38 11.97 20.71
CA ILE A 21 -8.97 11.72 22.10
C ILE A 21 -10.09 12.14 23.05
N ASN A 22 -10.62 13.34 22.88
CA ASN A 22 -11.68 13.89 23.75
C ASN A 22 -12.98 13.06 23.73
N LYS A 23 -13.23 12.32 22.62
CA LYS A 23 -14.37 11.41 22.48
C LYS A 23 -14.03 9.96 22.87
N ASN A 24 -12.87 9.70 23.43
CA ASN A 24 -12.35 8.39 23.80
C ASN A 24 -12.24 7.38 22.61
N TRP A 25 -12.17 7.89 21.37
CA TRP A 25 -11.98 7.04 20.18
C TRP A 25 -10.51 7.00 19.79
N ILE A 26 -9.71 6.19 20.50
CA ILE A 26 -8.24 6.12 20.31
C ILE A 26 -7.78 4.86 19.54
N SER A 27 -8.45 3.74 19.74
CA SER A 27 -8.06 2.43 19.22
C SER A 27 -8.62 2.15 17.81
N SER A 28 -8.50 0.92 17.33
CA SER A 28 -8.90 0.49 15.99
C SER A 28 -10.42 0.35 15.77
N ALA A 29 -11.23 0.43 16.80
CA ALA A 29 -12.69 0.28 16.74
C ALA A 29 -13.45 1.59 16.46
N GLY A 30 -12.77 2.71 16.26
CA GLY A 30 -13.40 4.03 16.13
C GLY A 30 -14.01 4.28 14.74
N PRO A 31 -14.89 5.30 14.63
CA PRO A 31 -15.66 5.57 13.41
C PRO A 31 -14.82 6.12 12.25
N HIS A 32 -13.64 6.71 12.52
CA HIS A 32 -12.81 7.33 11.49
C HIS A 32 -12.09 6.31 10.60
N VAL A 33 -11.75 5.12 11.12
CA VAL A 33 -11.05 4.08 10.35
C VAL A 33 -11.84 3.71 9.09
N LYS A 34 -13.10 3.29 9.23
CA LYS A 34 -13.96 2.94 8.09
C LYS A 34 -14.20 4.11 7.14
N LYS A 35 -14.36 5.33 7.66
CA LYS A 35 -14.53 6.55 6.84
C LYS A 35 -13.28 6.83 6.01
N PHE A 36 -12.09 6.69 6.61
CA PHE A 36 -10.81 6.90 5.95
C PHE A 36 -10.61 5.88 4.84
N GLU A 37 -10.79 4.59 5.15
CA GLU A 37 -10.69 3.50 4.17
C GLU A 37 -11.64 3.71 2.98
N LYS A 38 -12.91 4.02 3.24
CA LYS A 38 -13.91 4.27 2.19
C LYS A 38 -13.52 5.45 1.30
N LYS A 39 -13.11 6.59 1.91
CA LYS A 39 -12.73 7.79 1.17
C LYS A 39 -11.47 7.57 0.34
N PHE A 40 -10.49 6.84 0.88
CA PHE A 40 -9.27 6.51 0.15
C PHE A 40 -9.53 5.59 -1.03
N ALA A 41 -10.34 4.53 -0.84
CA ALA A 41 -10.77 3.64 -1.92
C ALA A 41 -11.43 4.40 -3.07
N GLN A 42 -12.33 5.35 -2.76
CA GLN A 42 -12.98 6.21 -3.75
C GLN A 42 -12.00 7.07 -4.54
N ILE A 43 -10.97 7.64 -3.89
CA ILE A 43 -9.95 8.45 -4.58
C ILE A 43 -9.18 7.61 -5.59
N ILE A 44 -8.78 6.39 -5.23
CA ILE A 44 -8.01 5.49 -6.11
C ILE A 44 -8.88 4.76 -7.14
N ASP A 45 -10.22 4.84 -7.02
CA ASP A 45 -11.18 4.10 -7.85
C ASP A 45 -11.04 2.58 -7.62
N LYS A 46 -10.99 2.17 -6.35
CA LYS A 46 -11.01 0.78 -5.88
C LYS A 46 -12.26 0.52 -5.05
N LYS A 47 -12.74 -0.74 -5.05
CA LYS A 47 -13.93 -1.13 -4.29
C LYS A 47 -13.65 -1.24 -2.79
N TYR A 48 -12.47 -1.70 -2.41
CA TYR A 48 -12.13 -2.03 -1.04
C TYR A 48 -10.77 -1.48 -0.64
N CYS A 49 -10.68 -1.02 0.60
CA CYS A 49 -9.46 -0.56 1.25
C CYS A 49 -9.44 -1.05 2.70
N SER A 50 -8.29 -1.49 3.17
CA SER A 50 -8.01 -1.75 4.58
C SER A 50 -6.77 -0.97 5.01
N SER A 51 -6.85 -0.30 6.13
CA SER A 51 -5.72 0.40 6.74
C SER A 51 -4.93 -0.52 7.67
N VAL A 52 -3.62 -0.35 7.69
CA VAL A 52 -2.67 -1.17 8.46
C VAL A 52 -1.61 -0.30 9.13
N SER A 53 -0.80 -0.89 9.99
CA SER A 53 0.17 -0.17 10.83
C SER A 53 1.27 0.58 10.06
N ASN A 54 1.67 0.11 8.89
CA ASN A 54 2.66 0.75 8.00
C ASN A 54 2.63 0.15 6.59
N GLY A 55 3.42 0.71 5.66
CA GLY A 55 3.51 0.24 4.27
C GLY A 55 4.08 -1.17 4.14
N THR A 56 5.05 -1.54 4.98
CA THR A 56 5.63 -2.90 5.02
C THR A 56 4.57 -3.94 5.40
N ALA A 57 3.74 -3.64 6.41
CA ALA A 57 2.61 -4.49 6.79
C ALA A 57 1.59 -4.66 5.65
N ALA A 58 1.39 -3.62 4.84
CA ALA A 58 0.53 -3.70 3.64
C ALA A 58 1.08 -4.70 2.62
N LEU A 59 2.39 -4.66 2.33
CA LEU A 59 3.06 -5.61 1.43
C LEU A 59 3.03 -7.04 1.97
N GLU A 60 3.31 -7.24 3.26
CA GLU A 60 3.26 -8.57 3.89
C GLU A 60 1.87 -9.21 3.80
N ILE A 61 0.81 -8.44 4.08
CA ILE A 61 -0.57 -8.91 3.93
C ILE A 61 -0.91 -9.17 2.46
N ALA A 62 -0.47 -8.32 1.53
CA ALA A 62 -0.69 -8.51 0.10
C ALA A 62 -0.16 -9.88 -0.36
N LEU A 63 1.09 -10.19 -0.02
CA LEU A 63 1.75 -11.44 -0.40
C LEU A 63 1.16 -12.65 0.32
N LYS A 64 0.83 -12.55 1.61
CA LYS A 64 0.13 -13.63 2.33
C LYS A 64 -1.23 -13.93 1.69
N THR A 65 -1.93 -12.92 1.22
CA THR A 65 -3.27 -13.07 0.63
C THR A 65 -3.28 -13.90 -0.65
N ILE A 66 -2.24 -13.82 -1.47
CA ILE A 66 -2.10 -14.62 -2.70
C ILE A 66 -1.59 -16.05 -2.45
N ASN A 67 -1.34 -16.41 -1.18
CA ASN A 67 -1.04 -17.77 -0.73
C ASN A 67 0.20 -18.39 -1.40
N LEU A 68 1.32 -17.64 -1.37
CA LEU A 68 2.61 -18.13 -1.86
C LEU A 68 3.04 -19.41 -1.13
N LYS A 69 3.73 -20.29 -1.84
CA LYS A 69 4.31 -21.52 -1.31
C LYS A 69 5.84 -21.41 -1.28
N LYS A 70 6.47 -22.26 -0.47
CA LYS A 70 7.93 -22.40 -0.46
C LYS A 70 8.44 -22.68 -1.88
N GLY A 71 9.38 -21.84 -2.30
CA GLY A 71 9.99 -21.93 -3.65
C GLY A 71 9.23 -21.19 -4.75
N ASP A 72 8.05 -20.62 -4.48
CA ASP A 72 7.44 -19.66 -5.41
C ASP A 72 8.32 -18.41 -5.54
N GLN A 73 8.26 -17.77 -6.70
CA GLN A 73 9.03 -16.58 -7.01
C GLN A 73 8.13 -15.35 -7.14
N VAL A 74 8.62 -14.22 -6.64
CA VAL A 74 8.00 -12.91 -6.84
C VAL A 74 9.04 -11.99 -7.45
N ILE A 75 8.73 -11.44 -8.62
CA ILE A 75 9.60 -10.46 -9.27
C ILE A 75 9.43 -9.11 -8.56
N ILE A 76 10.55 -8.47 -8.26
CA ILE A 76 10.61 -7.17 -7.55
C ILE A 76 11.59 -6.23 -8.26
N PRO A 77 11.45 -4.90 -8.13
CA PRO A 77 12.50 -3.99 -8.57
C PRO A 77 13.76 -4.13 -7.70
N ASN A 78 14.93 -4.03 -8.33
CA ASN A 78 16.22 -4.03 -7.60
C ASN A 78 16.45 -2.69 -6.86
N PHE A 79 15.96 -1.59 -7.42
CA PHE A 79 16.01 -0.27 -6.80
C PHE A 79 14.66 0.09 -6.17
N THR A 80 14.55 -0.17 -4.87
CA THR A 80 13.36 0.12 -4.05
C THR A 80 13.69 -0.06 -2.57
N ILE A 81 12.72 0.25 -1.70
CA ILE A 81 12.84 -0.06 -0.28
C ILE A 81 12.91 -1.57 -0.05
N ILE A 82 13.76 -2.00 0.87
CA ILE A 82 13.98 -3.42 1.21
C ILE A 82 12.69 -4.17 1.61
N SER A 83 11.63 -3.45 1.99
CA SER A 83 10.34 -4.04 2.38
C SER A 83 9.74 -4.97 1.34
N ASN A 84 9.98 -4.71 0.04
CA ASN A 84 9.50 -5.57 -1.05
C ASN A 84 10.15 -6.97 -0.96
N ALA A 85 11.47 -7.03 -0.83
CA ALA A 85 12.20 -8.29 -0.69
C ALA A 85 11.86 -9.00 0.62
N MET A 86 11.84 -8.27 1.75
CA MET A 86 11.52 -8.82 3.06
C MET A 86 10.11 -9.42 3.11
N ALA A 87 9.13 -8.75 2.53
CA ALA A 87 7.76 -9.26 2.50
C ALA A 87 7.65 -10.58 1.71
N VAL A 88 8.43 -10.75 0.63
CA VAL A 88 8.51 -12.01 -0.13
C VAL A 88 9.17 -13.12 0.70
N ILE A 89 10.32 -12.83 1.31
CA ILE A 89 11.08 -13.80 2.12
C ILE A 89 10.24 -14.30 3.30
N LYS A 90 9.49 -13.42 3.96
CA LYS A 90 8.57 -13.78 5.06
C LYS A 90 7.45 -14.75 4.65
N GLN A 91 7.16 -14.89 3.36
CA GLN A 91 6.25 -15.91 2.85
C GLN A 91 6.97 -17.21 2.42
N ASN A 92 8.24 -17.39 2.76
CA ASN A 92 9.10 -18.50 2.30
C ASN A 92 9.20 -18.57 0.77
N ALA A 93 8.99 -17.46 0.07
CA ALA A 93 9.15 -17.32 -1.37
C ALA A 93 10.49 -16.66 -1.69
N THR A 94 10.87 -16.70 -2.95
CA THR A 94 12.16 -16.17 -3.44
C THR A 94 11.91 -14.84 -4.16
N PRO A 95 12.49 -13.71 -3.72
CA PRO A 95 12.48 -12.48 -4.50
C PRO A 95 13.41 -12.60 -5.70
N VAL A 96 12.93 -12.20 -6.88
CA VAL A 96 13.69 -12.17 -8.12
C VAL A 96 13.85 -10.72 -8.56
N PRO A 97 15.01 -10.10 -8.37
CA PRO A 97 15.20 -8.70 -8.72
C PRO A 97 15.32 -8.50 -10.23
N VAL A 98 14.71 -7.41 -10.71
CA VAL A 98 14.88 -6.84 -12.04
C VAL A 98 15.59 -5.51 -11.89
N ASP A 99 16.57 -5.25 -12.72
CA ASP A 99 17.37 -4.02 -12.66
C ASP A 99 16.54 -2.77 -12.96
N CYS A 100 17.06 -1.60 -12.62
CA CYS A 100 16.39 -0.33 -12.87
C CYS A 100 16.86 0.31 -14.19
N ASP A 101 15.96 1.03 -14.80
CA ASP A 101 16.26 1.95 -15.90
C ASP A 101 17.00 3.17 -15.36
N LEU A 102 18.11 3.56 -15.97
CA LEU A 102 18.98 4.64 -15.48
C LEU A 102 18.37 6.04 -15.62
N THR A 103 17.31 6.18 -16.39
CA THR A 103 16.62 7.47 -16.61
C THR A 103 15.48 7.65 -15.62
N THR A 104 14.69 6.58 -15.42
CA THR A 104 13.45 6.64 -14.62
C THR A 104 13.60 6.04 -13.22
N TRP A 105 14.66 5.26 -12.98
CA TRP A 105 14.91 4.47 -11.77
C TRP A 105 13.85 3.40 -11.49
N ASN A 106 12.84 3.29 -12.35
CA ASN A 106 11.86 2.21 -12.29
C ASN A 106 12.42 0.89 -12.84
N MET A 107 11.78 -0.22 -12.50
CA MET A 107 12.11 -1.54 -13.01
C MET A 107 12.14 -1.55 -14.55
N LYS A 108 13.17 -2.14 -15.16
CA LYS A 108 13.27 -2.37 -16.61
C LYS A 108 12.23 -3.38 -17.09
N ILE A 109 11.29 -2.92 -17.91
CA ILE A 109 10.18 -3.77 -18.36
C ILE A 109 10.61 -4.75 -19.45
N ASP A 110 11.57 -4.40 -20.27
CA ASP A 110 12.15 -5.26 -21.31
C ASP A 110 12.86 -6.50 -20.74
N GLU A 111 13.45 -6.38 -19.56
CA GLU A 111 14.06 -7.52 -18.86
C GLU A 111 13.04 -8.38 -18.09
N LEU A 112 11.84 -7.85 -17.82
CA LEU A 112 10.84 -8.47 -16.96
C LEU A 112 10.38 -9.85 -17.45
N GLU A 113 10.07 -10.00 -18.76
CA GLU A 113 9.59 -11.26 -19.31
C GLU A 113 10.63 -12.38 -19.24
N GLN A 114 11.92 -12.05 -19.33
CA GLN A 114 13.03 -13.02 -19.24
C GLN A 114 13.20 -13.58 -17.82
N LYS A 115 12.79 -12.83 -16.80
CA LYS A 115 12.84 -13.27 -15.40
C LYS A 115 11.64 -14.14 -15.00
N ILE A 116 10.60 -14.23 -15.84
CA ILE A 116 9.42 -15.04 -15.54
C ILE A 116 9.71 -16.53 -15.75
N THR A 117 9.48 -17.32 -14.74
CA THR A 117 9.61 -18.78 -14.75
C THR A 117 8.28 -19.46 -14.38
N LYS A 118 8.24 -20.80 -14.45
CA LYS A 118 7.07 -21.57 -13.95
C LYS A 118 6.80 -21.40 -12.46
N LYS A 119 7.80 -20.95 -11.68
CA LYS A 119 7.69 -20.66 -10.24
C LYS A 119 7.18 -19.26 -9.95
N THR A 120 7.19 -18.35 -10.91
CA THR A 120 6.74 -16.97 -10.72
C THR A 120 5.23 -16.93 -10.44
N LYS A 121 4.81 -16.23 -9.38
CA LYS A 121 3.40 -16.09 -8.96
C LYS A 121 2.93 -14.66 -8.99
N ALA A 122 3.83 -13.71 -8.78
CA ALA A 122 3.47 -12.30 -8.71
C ALA A 122 4.63 -11.42 -9.20
N ILE A 123 4.27 -10.19 -9.54
CA ILE A 123 5.19 -9.08 -9.78
C ILE A 123 4.80 -7.97 -8.81
N ILE A 124 5.77 -7.43 -8.06
CA ILE A 124 5.63 -6.18 -7.32
C ILE A 124 6.17 -5.08 -8.22
N ALA A 125 5.30 -4.22 -8.71
CA ALA A 125 5.68 -3.04 -9.48
C ALA A 125 5.63 -1.82 -8.56
N THR A 126 6.81 -1.24 -8.28
CA THR A 126 6.94 -0.04 -7.46
C THR A 126 7.13 1.17 -8.36
N HIS A 127 6.41 2.24 -8.06
CA HIS A 127 6.64 3.54 -8.67
C HIS A 127 7.68 4.29 -7.83
N ILE A 128 8.77 4.74 -8.44
CA ILE A 128 9.90 5.35 -7.72
C ILE A 128 9.85 6.88 -7.79
N TYR A 129 10.01 7.53 -6.63
CA TYR A 129 10.20 8.97 -6.44
C TYR A 129 9.28 9.89 -7.25
N GLY A 130 8.01 9.50 -7.40
CA GLY A 130 7.03 10.32 -8.12
C GLY A 130 7.01 10.10 -9.63
N TYR A 131 7.81 9.19 -10.17
CA TYR A 131 7.79 8.81 -11.59
C TYR A 131 7.00 7.50 -11.78
N PRO A 132 5.84 7.53 -12.46
CA PRO A 132 5.05 6.32 -12.64
C PRO A 132 5.72 5.34 -13.61
N ILE A 133 5.84 4.07 -13.19
CA ILE A 133 6.23 2.99 -14.10
C ILE A 133 5.12 2.74 -15.13
N GLU A 134 5.45 2.20 -16.29
CA GLU A 134 4.49 1.81 -17.33
C GLU A 134 3.66 0.59 -16.91
N ILE A 135 2.85 0.80 -15.87
CA ILE A 135 2.10 -0.23 -15.13
C ILE A 135 1.11 -0.99 -16.01
N ASP A 136 0.58 -0.38 -17.06
CA ASP A 136 -0.34 -1.04 -18.01
C ASP A 136 0.36 -2.13 -18.83
N ILE A 137 1.64 -1.95 -19.16
CA ILE A 137 2.45 -2.98 -19.83
C ILE A 137 2.65 -4.17 -18.88
N ILE A 138 3.07 -3.89 -17.64
CA ILE A 138 3.23 -4.94 -16.62
C ILE A 138 1.90 -5.66 -16.37
N LYS A 139 0.78 -4.93 -16.32
CA LYS A 139 -0.55 -5.53 -16.18
C LYS A 139 -0.89 -6.50 -17.32
N LYS A 140 -0.56 -6.14 -18.57
CA LYS A 140 -0.75 -7.01 -19.73
C LYS A 140 0.09 -8.28 -19.61
N ILE A 141 1.36 -8.17 -19.18
CA ILE A 141 2.25 -9.32 -18.93
C ILE A 141 1.64 -10.21 -17.84
N CYS A 142 1.21 -9.65 -16.72
CA CYS A 142 0.58 -10.40 -15.64
C CYS A 142 -0.66 -11.17 -16.11
N LEU A 143 -1.52 -10.54 -16.89
CA LEU A 143 -2.72 -11.20 -17.46
C LEU A 143 -2.34 -12.35 -18.39
N LYS A 144 -1.42 -12.13 -19.32
CA LYS A 144 -0.93 -13.16 -20.28
C LYS A 144 -0.31 -14.37 -19.55
N LYS A 145 0.45 -14.11 -18.47
CA LYS A 145 1.19 -15.13 -17.73
C LYS A 145 0.43 -15.66 -16.51
N LYS A 146 -0.79 -15.18 -16.24
CA LYS A 146 -1.63 -15.53 -15.07
C LYS A 146 -0.92 -15.25 -13.73
N LEU A 147 -0.24 -14.13 -13.64
CA LEU A 147 0.47 -13.64 -12.44
C LEU A 147 -0.36 -12.59 -11.72
N TYR A 148 -0.18 -12.47 -10.41
CA TYR A 148 -0.73 -11.36 -9.65
C TYR A 148 0.14 -10.10 -9.83
N LEU A 149 -0.51 -8.96 -10.01
CA LEU A 149 0.15 -7.65 -9.98
C LEU A 149 -0.08 -6.99 -8.61
N ILE A 150 1.00 -6.81 -7.85
CA ILE A 150 1.00 -5.99 -6.66
C ILE A 150 1.59 -4.63 -7.04
N GLU A 151 0.78 -3.57 -6.94
CA GLU A 151 1.19 -2.21 -7.28
C GLU A 151 1.59 -1.48 -6.01
N ASP A 152 2.89 -1.27 -5.82
CA ASP A 152 3.41 -0.50 -4.70
C ASP A 152 3.43 0.98 -5.06
N ALA A 153 2.42 1.70 -4.58
CA ALA A 153 2.23 3.13 -4.78
C ALA A 153 2.56 3.95 -3.52
N ALA A 154 3.47 3.43 -2.67
CA ALA A 154 3.85 4.07 -1.40
C ALA A 154 4.38 5.50 -1.55
N GLU A 155 4.84 5.90 -2.75
CA GLU A 155 5.38 7.24 -3.05
C GLU A 155 4.52 8.03 -4.05
N MET A 156 3.34 7.51 -4.44
CA MET A 156 2.59 7.99 -5.60
C MET A 156 1.19 8.51 -5.31
N LEU A 157 0.85 8.73 -4.05
CA LEU A 157 -0.48 9.24 -3.72
C LEU A 157 -0.75 10.59 -4.41
N GLY A 158 -1.77 10.61 -5.25
CA GLY A 158 -2.17 11.79 -6.01
C GLY A 158 -1.53 11.93 -7.40
N HIS A 159 -0.57 11.09 -7.75
CA HIS A 159 -0.06 10.99 -9.12
C HIS A 159 -0.97 10.13 -10.00
N LYS A 160 -0.96 10.45 -11.29
CA LYS A 160 -1.76 9.73 -12.28
C LYS A 160 -0.86 9.17 -13.38
N TYR A 161 -1.20 7.97 -13.82
CA TYR A 161 -0.69 7.36 -15.03
C TYR A 161 -1.86 7.11 -16.00
N LYS A 162 -1.77 7.63 -17.23
CA LYS A 162 -2.84 7.53 -18.25
C LYS A 162 -4.24 7.86 -17.69
N GLY A 163 -4.34 8.96 -16.93
CA GLY A 163 -5.62 9.45 -16.37
C GLY A 163 -6.12 8.77 -15.10
N LYS A 164 -5.60 7.61 -14.72
CA LYS A 164 -5.94 6.89 -13.48
C LYS A 164 -4.89 7.16 -12.40
N TYR A 165 -5.32 7.24 -11.15
CA TYR A 165 -4.38 7.36 -10.03
C TYR A 165 -3.50 6.10 -9.92
N CYS A 166 -2.20 6.28 -9.61
CA CYS A 166 -1.34 5.17 -9.23
C CYS A 166 -1.97 4.42 -8.05
N GLY A 167 -1.92 3.10 -8.08
CA GLY A 167 -2.70 2.22 -7.20
C GLY A 167 -3.98 1.67 -7.85
N TYR A 168 -4.36 2.16 -9.04
CA TYR A 168 -5.55 1.68 -9.75
C TYR A 168 -5.35 0.32 -10.44
N TYR A 169 -4.17 0.06 -10.99
CA TYR A 169 -3.94 -1.06 -11.93
C TYR A 169 -3.70 -2.41 -11.24
N GLY A 170 -3.11 -2.42 -10.04
CA GLY A 170 -2.78 -3.65 -9.31
C GLY A 170 -4.01 -4.51 -8.97
N ASP A 171 -3.84 -5.83 -8.92
CA ASP A 171 -4.85 -6.71 -8.30
C ASP A 171 -4.94 -6.43 -6.81
N ILE A 172 -3.80 -6.10 -6.21
CA ILE A 172 -3.65 -5.53 -4.88
C ILE A 172 -2.75 -4.29 -5.01
N SER A 173 -3.08 -3.21 -4.32
CA SER A 173 -2.26 -2.00 -4.31
C SER A 173 -1.94 -1.58 -2.87
N THR A 174 -0.71 -1.11 -2.64
CA THR A 174 -0.23 -0.72 -1.31
C THR A 174 0.20 0.74 -1.28
N PHE A 175 -0.02 1.40 -0.14
CA PHE A 175 0.38 2.78 0.11
C PHE A 175 1.01 2.91 1.48
N SER A 176 1.90 3.89 1.62
CA SER A 176 2.50 4.30 2.88
C SER A 176 1.96 5.64 3.33
N LEU A 177 1.77 5.77 4.64
CA LEU A 177 1.41 7.00 5.33
C LEU A 177 2.50 7.44 6.32
N TYR A 178 3.74 7.00 6.06
CA TYR A 178 4.90 7.42 6.83
C TYR A 178 5.10 8.94 6.78
N ALA A 179 5.88 9.47 7.70
CA ALA A 179 6.02 10.92 7.90
C ALA A 179 6.40 11.71 6.63
N ASN A 180 7.20 11.15 5.73
CA ASN A 180 7.64 11.84 4.50
C ASN A 180 6.65 11.78 3.34
N LYS A 181 5.52 11.08 3.46
CA LYS A 181 4.55 10.91 2.36
C LYS A 181 3.67 12.16 2.18
N HIS A 182 2.92 12.21 1.05
CA HIS A 182 2.07 13.36 0.71
C HIS A 182 1.02 13.66 1.78
N ILE A 183 0.43 12.61 2.35
CA ILE A 183 -0.31 12.67 3.62
C ILE A 183 0.34 11.69 4.57
N THR A 184 0.28 11.99 5.85
CA THR A 184 0.89 11.15 6.87
C THR A 184 0.00 10.97 8.08
N THR A 185 0.14 9.82 8.72
CA THR A 185 -0.47 9.52 10.02
C THR A 185 0.58 9.19 11.08
N GLY A 186 1.83 9.70 10.86
CA GLY A 186 3.03 9.32 11.60
C GLY A 186 3.59 8.02 11.05
N GLU A 187 2.97 6.94 11.40
CA GLU A 187 3.05 5.62 10.77
C GLU A 187 1.69 5.26 10.18
N GLY A 188 1.67 4.35 9.19
CA GLY A 188 0.44 3.84 8.59
C GLY A 188 0.67 3.30 7.19
N GLY A 189 -0.24 2.43 6.76
CA GLY A 189 -0.30 1.90 5.41
C GLY A 189 -1.74 1.61 4.99
N LEU A 190 -1.92 1.41 3.70
CA LEU A 190 -3.20 1.05 3.12
C LEU A 190 -3.00 -0.06 2.11
N ILE A 191 -3.96 -0.97 2.05
CA ILE A 191 -4.01 -2.06 1.09
C ILE A 191 -5.37 -2.07 0.41
N LEU A 192 -5.38 -2.06 -0.92
CA LEU A 192 -6.58 -1.90 -1.73
C LEU A 192 -6.74 -3.04 -2.74
N THR A 193 -7.99 -3.36 -3.06
CA THR A 193 -8.33 -4.35 -4.08
C THR A 193 -9.76 -4.16 -4.59
N ASN A 194 -10.06 -4.75 -5.75
CA ASN A 194 -11.44 -4.91 -6.23
C ASN A 194 -12.03 -6.28 -5.88
N ASN A 195 -11.22 -7.19 -5.31
CA ASN A 195 -11.63 -8.56 -4.99
C ASN A 195 -12.11 -8.65 -3.53
N LYS A 196 -13.39 -9.01 -3.34
CA LYS A 196 -14.01 -9.14 -2.01
C LYS A 196 -13.34 -10.22 -1.14
N LYS A 197 -12.87 -11.33 -1.74
CA LYS A 197 -12.19 -12.40 -1.00
C LYS A 197 -10.86 -11.90 -0.45
N PHE A 198 -10.10 -11.13 -1.23
CA PHE A 198 -8.85 -10.51 -0.78
C PHE A 198 -9.11 -9.49 0.34
N TYR A 199 -10.11 -8.63 0.19
CA TYR A 199 -10.48 -7.67 1.23
C TYR A 199 -10.82 -8.33 2.57
N ASN A 200 -11.54 -9.46 2.54
CA ASN A 200 -11.83 -10.22 3.77
C ASN A 200 -10.52 -10.72 4.41
N LYS A 201 -9.63 -11.33 3.62
CA LYS A 201 -8.31 -11.77 4.10
C LYS A 201 -7.46 -10.63 4.68
N PHE A 202 -7.48 -9.43 4.07
CA PHE A 202 -6.78 -8.26 4.61
C PHE A 202 -7.25 -7.94 6.04
N ASN A 203 -8.56 -7.95 6.25
CA ASN A 203 -9.13 -7.66 7.57
C ASN A 203 -8.83 -8.76 8.59
N ASP A 204 -8.84 -10.02 8.17
CA ASP A 204 -8.50 -11.14 9.03
C ASP A 204 -7.01 -11.09 9.41
N TYR A 205 -6.10 -10.93 8.42
CA TYR A 205 -4.65 -10.93 8.64
C TYR A 205 -4.15 -9.72 9.46
N ARG A 206 -4.71 -8.53 9.26
CA ARG A 206 -4.33 -7.36 10.10
C ARG A 206 -4.82 -7.46 11.54
N ASN A 207 -5.74 -8.38 11.84
CA ASN A 207 -6.42 -8.50 13.12
C ASN A 207 -6.32 -9.92 13.69
N LEU A 208 -5.13 -10.52 13.65
CA LEU A 208 -4.81 -11.79 14.30
C LEU A 208 -5.65 -13.00 13.84
N CYS A 209 -6.37 -12.93 12.73
CA CYS A 209 -7.30 -13.99 12.29
C CYS A 209 -8.23 -14.47 13.41
N PHE A 210 -8.82 -13.53 14.16
CA PHE A 210 -9.81 -13.90 15.18
C PHE A 210 -10.97 -14.68 14.57
N GLY A 211 -11.31 -15.81 15.18
CA GLY A 211 -12.39 -16.67 14.76
C GLY A 211 -13.75 -15.97 14.75
N LYS A 212 -14.58 -16.26 13.75
CA LYS A 212 -15.91 -15.64 13.59
C LYS A 212 -16.91 -16.12 14.63
N LYS A 213 -16.85 -17.41 15.01
CA LYS A 213 -17.76 -18.02 16.02
C LYS A 213 -17.17 -17.94 17.42
N ASN A 214 -15.88 -18.23 17.55
CA ASN A 214 -15.13 -18.13 18.79
C ASN A 214 -13.92 -17.23 18.55
N ARG A 215 -13.91 -16.06 19.17
CA ARG A 215 -12.92 -15.02 18.95
C ARG A 215 -11.48 -15.51 19.16
N PHE A 216 -11.24 -16.36 20.13
CA PHE A 216 -9.91 -16.83 20.50
C PHE A 216 -9.51 -18.15 19.82
N ASN A 217 -10.30 -18.61 18.84
CA ASN A 217 -9.92 -19.71 17.97
C ASN A 217 -9.30 -19.16 16.69
N HIS A 218 -7.97 -19.28 16.54
CA HIS A 218 -7.19 -18.76 15.43
C HIS A 218 -6.92 -19.88 14.43
N GLU A 219 -7.49 -19.77 13.22
CA GLU A 219 -7.30 -20.77 12.16
C GLU A 219 -5.98 -20.59 11.40
N GLU A 220 -5.41 -19.38 11.42
CA GLU A 220 -4.16 -19.03 10.74
C GLU A 220 -3.29 -18.10 11.61
N ILE A 221 -1.96 -18.19 11.43
CA ILE A 221 -1.02 -17.22 12.00
C ILE A 221 -1.16 -15.90 11.24
N ALA A 222 -1.41 -14.83 11.98
CA ALA A 222 -1.60 -13.49 11.46
C ALA A 222 -1.01 -12.43 12.42
N TRP A 223 -1.20 -11.17 12.12
CA TRP A 223 -0.52 -10.07 12.81
C TRP A 223 -1.49 -9.12 13.50
N ASN A 224 -0.98 -8.39 14.47
CA ASN A 224 -1.60 -7.19 14.99
C ASN A 224 -1.11 -5.97 14.20
N TYR A 225 -1.64 -5.80 12.99
CA TYR A 225 -1.32 -4.66 12.12
C TYR A 225 -2.46 -3.67 12.02
N ARG A 226 -3.25 -3.55 13.09
CA ARG A 226 -4.40 -2.65 13.15
C ARG A 226 -3.97 -1.19 13.06
N PHE A 227 -4.80 -0.39 12.40
CA PHE A 227 -4.68 1.05 12.31
C PHE A 227 -5.59 1.70 13.36
N THR A 228 -5.13 2.74 14.02
CA THR A 228 -5.87 3.39 15.10
C THR A 228 -6.83 4.47 14.60
N ASN A 229 -7.84 4.78 15.38
CA ASN A 229 -8.77 5.85 15.05
C ASN A 229 -8.13 7.24 15.13
N ILE A 230 -7.11 7.42 15.98
CA ILE A 230 -6.29 8.64 16.02
C ILE A 230 -5.59 8.85 14.68
N GLN A 231 -4.89 7.84 14.18
CA GLN A 231 -4.24 7.89 12.86
C GLN A 231 -5.27 8.14 11.74
N ALA A 232 -6.42 7.44 11.79
CA ALA A 232 -7.48 7.62 10.80
C ALA A 232 -8.06 9.03 10.81
N SER A 233 -8.24 9.65 11.97
CA SER A 233 -8.74 11.04 12.08
C SER A 233 -7.79 12.04 11.43
N LEU A 234 -6.49 11.89 11.68
CA LEU A 234 -5.44 12.69 11.07
C LEU A 234 -5.41 12.51 9.54
N GLY A 235 -5.39 11.25 9.07
CA GLY A 235 -5.38 10.93 7.64
C GLY A 235 -6.63 11.43 6.92
N LEU A 236 -7.80 11.29 7.52
CA LEU A 236 -9.08 11.74 6.96
C LEU A 236 -9.12 13.25 6.76
N ASN A 237 -8.60 14.03 7.72
CA ASN A 237 -8.50 15.48 7.61
C ASN A 237 -7.56 15.88 6.46
N GLN A 238 -6.39 15.24 6.34
CA GLN A 238 -5.45 15.52 5.25
C GLN A 238 -5.98 15.10 3.88
N LEU A 239 -6.74 14.00 3.77
CA LEU A 239 -7.41 13.61 2.52
C LEU A 239 -8.35 14.70 2.00
N GLY A 240 -9.00 15.45 2.89
CA GLY A 240 -9.82 16.60 2.51
C GLY A 240 -9.01 17.71 1.82
N ARG A 241 -7.71 17.78 2.08
CA ARG A 241 -6.77 18.79 1.54
C ARG A 241 -5.77 18.21 0.52
N LEU A 242 -5.93 16.94 0.10
CA LEU A 242 -4.95 16.23 -0.74
C LEU A 242 -4.58 17.04 -1.99
N LYS A 243 -5.58 17.59 -2.70
CA LYS A 243 -5.36 18.39 -3.91
C LYS A 243 -4.45 19.60 -3.64
N SER A 244 -4.70 20.33 -2.56
CA SER A 244 -3.89 21.51 -2.20
C SER A 244 -2.46 21.12 -1.76
N ILE A 245 -2.30 20.00 -1.07
CA ILE A 245 -0.99 19.45 -0.68
C ILE A 245 -0.16 19.09 -1.92
N ILE A 246 -0.76 18.39 -2.89
CA ILE A 246 -0.10 18.01 -4.14
C ILE A 246 0.29 19.26 -4.94
N LEU A 247 -0.62 20.22 -5.10
CA LEU A 247 -0.34 21.46 -5.82
C LEU A 247 0.81 22.25 -5.19
N LYS A 248 0.86 22.29 -3.84
CA LYS A 248 1.96 22.93 -3.12
C LYS A 248 3.29 22.21 -3.37
N LYS A 249 3.33 20.89 -3.32
CA LYS A 249 4.55 20.11 -3.58
C LYS A 249 5.04 20.28 -5.03
N LYS A 250 4.14 20.29 -6.01
CA LYS A 250 4.47 20.53 -7.43
C LYS A 250 5.04 21.93 -7.71
N LYS A 251 4.78 22.90 -6.85
CA LYS A 251 5.38 24.26 -7.00
C LYS A 251 6.79 24.35 -6.42
N ILE A 252 7.21 23.37 -5.64
CA ILE A 252 8.52 23.35 -4.98
C ILE A 252 9.54 22.55 -5.82
N GLY A 253 9.08 21.52 -6.52
CA GLY A 253 9.86 20.73 -7.50
C GLY A 253 9.51 21.10 -8.92
#